data_f2d3ae0b1d92a7d1ae14aa77d603e882
#
_entry.id   f2d3ae0b1d92a7d1ae14aa77d603e882
#
_cell.length_a   1.000
_cell.length_b   1.000
_cell.length_c   1.000
_cell.angle_alpha   90.00
_cell.angle_beta   90.00
_cell.angle_gamma   90.00
#
_symmetry.space_group_name_H-M   'P 1'
#
loop_
_entity.id
_entity.type
_entity.pdbx_description
1 polymer ?
#
loop_
_entity_poly.entity_id
_entity_poly.type
_entity_poly.pdbx_seq_one_letter_code
_entity_poly.pdbx_strand_id
1 'polypeptide(L)'
;MNEKEVLINSKLFSERYIVEDKIKAKSYKKGQFISDFFDKEYYVGVVKTGQVSIYCISSDGTEVNMSILKEGDVFGISNIFDEESLDTVLKCKSDVYVVFYPKKCFIDMMKLDISVALEYSRYCNRKIQFLLRKIEFLNIQSSKKKVIEYLLEKTSKNDTILLECSKDELSKRISVSRASLYRELQSLQNENCLELGKKCIKILNKEKLTQILYEI
;
A
#
# COMPACT_ATOMS: atom_id res chain seq x y z
N MET A 1 18.98 13.23 4.68
CA MET A 1 17.83 13.34 5.59
C MET A 1 18.15 12.55 6.84
N ASN A 2 18.17 13.20 8.00
CA ASN A 2 18.41 12.56 9.30
C ASN A 2 17.13 11.82 9.77
N GLU A 3 17.23 11.06 10.86
CA GLU A 3 16.11 10.23 11.36
C GLU A 3 14.92 11.08 11.84
N LYS A 4 15.19 12.23 12.50
CA LYS A 4 14.15 13.16 12.93
C LYS A 4 13.38 13.74 11.75
N GLU A 5 14.08 14.13 10.69
CA GLU A 5 13.46 14.62 9.45
C GLU A 5 12.55 13.58 8.80
N VAL A 6 12.91 12.28 8.87
CA VAL A 6 12.06 11.19 8.36
C VAL A 6 10.72 11.16 9.08
N LEU A 7 10.72 11.27 10.41
CA LEU A 7 9.51 11.31 11.23
C LEU A 7 8.64 12.53 10.86
N ILE A 8 9.24 13.71 10.79
CA ILE A 8 8.53 14.97 10.46
C ILE A 8 7.90 14.89 9.06
N ASN A 9 8.63 14.39 8.07
CA ASN A 9 8.17 14.29 6.68
C ASN A 9 7.01 13.31 6.48
N SER A 10 6.80 12.37 7.41
CA SER A 10 5.61 11.50 7.43
C SER A 10 4.32 12.27 7.74
N LYS A 11 4.42 13.52 8.20
CA LYS A 11 3.33 14.42 8.61
C LYS A 11 2.53 13.96 9.84
N LEU A 12 2.97 12.89 10.49
CA LEU A 12 2.31 12.35 11.69
C LEU A 12 2.99 12.79 13.00
N PHE A 13 4.18 13.37 12.91
CA PHE A 13 4.95 13.75 14.08
C PHE A 13 5.15 15.27 14.14
N SER A 14 4.95 15.84 15.32
CA SER A 14 5.24 17.26 15.59
C SER A 14 6.70 17.41 15.99
N GLU A 15 7.46 18.21 15.23
CA GLU A 15 8.88 18.45 15.50
C GLU A 15 9.15 18.89 16.93
N ARG A 16 8.24 19.71 17.48
CA ARG A 16 8.35 20.28 18.84
C ARG A 16 8.39 19.24 19.93
N TYR A 17 7.75 18.08 19.72
CA TYR A 17 7.58 17.05 20.75
C TYR A 17 8.37 15.76 20.47
N ILE A 18 9.17 15.74 19.42
CA ILE A 18 10.08 14.61 19.16
C ILE A 18 11.24 14.66 20.15
N VAL A 19 11.38 13.60 20.94
CA VAL A 19 12.54 13.36 21.83
C VAL A 19 13.55 12.54 21.05
N GLU A 20 14.68 13.15 20.66
CA GLU A 20 15.66 12.54 19.74
C GLU A 20 16.27 11.25 20.28
N ASP A 21 16.58 11.19 21.58
CA ASP A 21 17.14 10.00 22.24
C ASP A 21 16.20 8.78 22.20
N LYS A 22 14.92 8.98 21.87
CA LYS A 22 13.94 7.91 21.71
C LYS A 22 13.86 7.38 20.28
N ILE A 23 14.48 8.05 19.32
CA ILE A 23 14.49 7.61 17.93
C ILE A 23 15.42 6.40 17.81
N LYS A 24 14.94 5.34 17.18
CA LYS A 24 15.75 4.18 16.79
C LYS A 24 15.71 4.00 15.30
N ALA A 25 16.79 3.47 14.74
CA ALA A 25 16.87 3.20 13.32
C ALA A 25 17.47 1.81 13.08
N LYS A 26 16.91 1.07 12.10
CA LYS A 26 17.37 -0.27 11.74
C LYS A 26 17.40 -0.46 10.24
N SER A 27 18.41 -1.18 9.77
CA SER A 27 18.54 -1.63 8.39
C SER A 27 18.11 -3.09 8.28
N TYR A 28 17.40 -3.41 7.22
CA TYR A 28 16.95 -4.77 6.90
C TYR A 28 17.33 -5.12 5.47
N LYS A 29 17.75 -6.36 5.26
CA LYS A 29 18.01 -6.90 3.93
C LYS A 29 16.72 -7.40 3.27
N LYS A 30 16.71 -7.43 1.94
CA LYS A 30 15.63 -8.04 1.17
C LYS A 30 15.29 -9.43 1.71
N GLY A 31 14.00 -9.69 1.93
CA GLY A 31 13.47 -10.95 2.43
C GLY A 31 13.39 -11.05 3.97
N GLN A 32 14.03 -10.16 4.72
CA GLN A 32 13.89 -10.13 6.19
C GLN A 32 12.52 -9.60 6.61
N PHE A 33 12.14 -9.99 7.83
CA PHE A 33 10.91 -9.55 8.48
C PHE A 33 11.19 -8.36 9.40
N ILE A 34 10.24 -7.43 9.47
CA ILE A 34 10.28 -6.29 10.37
C ILE A 34 9.30 -6.53 11.50
N SER A 35 9.75 -6.37 12.74
CA SER A 35 8.90 -6.31 13.93
C SER A 35 8.82 -4.87 14.43
N ASP A 36 7.62 -4.44 14.81
CA ASP A 36 7.37 -3.18 15.51
C ASP A 36 7.39 -3.35 17.04
N PHE A 37 7.64 -4.59 17.50
CA PHE A 37 7.83 -4.90 18.92
C PHE A 37 9.27 -5.39 19.16
N PHE A 38 10.04 -4.63 19.92
CA PHE A 38 11.39 -5.00 20.37
C PHE A 38 11.75 -4.21 21.64
N ASP A 39 12.77 -4.66 22.38
CA ASP A 39 13.16 -4.06 23.65
C ASP A 39 11.96 -3.94 24.64
N LYS A 40 11.01 -4.87 24.58
CA LYS A 40 9.77 -4.91 25.40
C LYS A 40 8.83 -3.71 25.17
N GLU A 41 8.92 -3.05 24.04
CA GLU A 41 8.11 -1.87 23.70
C GLU A 41 7.63 -1.94 22.25
N TYR A 42 6.46 -1.37 21.98
CA TYR A 42 5.92 -1.20 20.63
C TYR A 42 6.37 0.12 20.02
N TYR A 43 6.60 0.11 18.72
CA TYR A 43 7.08 1.25 17.96
C TYR A 43 6.18 1.56 16.77
N VAL A 44 6.07 2.84 16.46
CA VAL A 44 5.62 3.32 15.15
C VAL A 44 6.85 3.36 14.24
N GLY A 45 6.77 2.73 13.07
CA GLY A 45 7.86 2.70 12.09
C GLY A 45 7.56 3.58 10.88
N VAL A 46 8.57 4.30 10.39
CA VAL A 46 8.53 5.07 9.14
C VAL A 46 9.58 4.53 8.19
N VAL A 47 9.19 4.17 6.98
CA VAL A 47 10.13 3.69 5.95
C VAL A 47 10.93 4.88 5.41
N LYS A 48 12.24 4.89 5.63
CA LYS A 48 13.15 5.91 5.09
C LYS A 48 13.56 5.59 3.66
N THR A 49 13.86 4.31 3.38
CA THR A 49 14.21 3.83 2.03
C THR A 49 13.73 2.41 1.82
N GLY A 50 13.50 2.02 0.58
CA GLY A 50 13.13 0.66 0.19
C GLY A 50 11.63 0.40 0.15
N GLN A 51 11.26 -0.88 0.09
CA GLN A 51 9.86 -1.31 -0.01
C GLN A 51 9.59 -2.47 0.94
N VAL A 52 8.46 -2.40 1.65
CA VAL A 52 7.99 -3.42 2.60
C VAL A 52 6.61 -3.90 2.17
N SER A 53 6.43 -5.21 2.02
CA SER A 53 5.12 -5.83 1.80
C SER A 53 4.46 -6.11 3.14
N ILE A 54 3.20 -5.70 3.29
CA ILE A 54 2.33 -6.11 4.40
C ILE A 54 1.41 -7.19 3.87
N TYR A 55 1.37 -8.33 4.54
CA TYR A 55 0.42 -9.40 4.26
C TYR A 55 -0.10 -10.03 5.54
N CYS A 56 -1.25 -10.65 5.46
CA CYS A 56 -1.76 -11.54 6.50
C CYS A 56 -1.74 -12.98 5.98
N ILE A 57 -1.69 -13.91 6.92
CA ILE A 57 -1.81 -15.34 6.63
C ILE A 57 -3.26 -15.70 6.93
N SER A 58 -4.01 -16.15 5.93
CA SER A 58 -5.37 -16.61 6.12
C SER A 58 -5.37 -18.02 6.80
N SER A 59 -6.53 -18.45 7.28
CA SER A 59 -6.68 -19.72 8.01
C SER A 59 -6.27 -20.95 7.22
N ASP A 60 -6.25 -20.88 5.87
CA ASP A 60 -5.77 -21.92 4.97
C ASP A 60 -4.27 -21.84 4.66
N GLY A 61 -3.54 -20.90 5.29
CA GLY A 61 -2.11 -20.68 5.08
C GLY A 61 -1.78 -19.80 3.85
N THR A 62 -2.78 -19.26 3.17
CA THR A 62 -2.55 -18.41 2.00
C THR A 62 -2.07 -17.00 2.42
N GLU A 63 -0.99 -16.52 1.80
CA GLU A 63 -0.51 -15.13 1.99
C GLU A 63 -1.40 -14.15 1.21
N VAL A 64 -2.14 -13.32 1.92
CA VAL A 64 -2.95 -12.25 1.34
C VAL A 64 -2.21 -10.92 1.42
N ASN A 65 -1.78 -10.40 0.28
CA ASN A 65 -1.08 -9.11 0.25
C ASN A 65 -2.06 -7.95 0.55
N MET A 66 -1.81 -7.25 1.64
CA MET A 66 -2.63 -6.11 2.09
C MET A 66 -2.19 -4.80 1.44
N SER A 67 -0.88 -4.52 1.46
CA SER A 67 -0.33 -3.30 0.86
C SER A 67 1.20 -3.39 0.70
N ILE A 68 1.78 -2.42 -0.01
CA ILE A 68 3.22 -2.21 -0.10
C ILE A 68 3.52 -0.83 0.46
N LEU A 69 4.37 -0.78 1.48
CA LEU A 69 4.90 0.46 2.03
C LEU A 69 6.11 0.90 1.22
N LYS A 70 6.19 2.21 0.98
CA LYS A 70 7.29 2.90 0.29
C LYS A 70 7.88 3.96 1.22
N GLU A 71 8.87 4.68 0.76
CA GLU A 71 9.45 5.83 1.46
C GLU A 71 8.39 6.82 1.94
N GLY A 72 8.47 7.21 3.20
CA GLY A 72 7.51 8.06 3.90
C GLY A 72 6.29 7.35 4.48
N ASP A 73 6.04 6.09 4.11
CA ASP A 73 4.90 5.35 4.66
C ASP A 73 5.15 4.90 6.11
N VAL A 74 4.06 4.85 6.88
CA VAL A 74 4.05 4.55 8.31
C VAL A 74 3.38 3.21 8.58
N PHE A 75 3.89 2.45 9.56
CA PHE A 75 3.30 1.20 10.06
C PHE A 75 3.36 1.13 11.60
N GLY A 76 2.75 0.11 12.19
CA GLY A 76 2.65 -0.02 13.65
C GLY A 76 1.69 0.99 14.31
N ILE A 77 0.78 1.58 13.50
CA ILE A 77 -0.09 2.68 13.94
C ILE A 77 -1.57 2.31 13.91
N SER A 78 -1.97 1.24 13.24
CA SER A 78 -3.39 0.88 13.05
C SER A 78 -4.08 0.43 14.34
N ASN A 79 -3.33 -0.09 15.30
CA ASN A 79 -3.80 -0.55 16.62
C ASN A 79 -3.20 0.26 17.77
N ILE A 80 -3.06 1.60 17.57
CA ILE A 80 -2.31 2.42 18.51
C ILE A 80 -2.98 2.51 19.89
N PHE A 81 -4.30 2.33 19.96
CA PHE A 81 -5.12 2.39 21.19
C PHE A 81 -5.58 1.02 21.66
N ASP A 82 -5.43 -0.03 20.84
CA ASP A 82 -5.90 -1.38 21.16
C ASP A 82 -4.72 -2.33 21.35
N GLU A 83 -4.90 -3.32 22.22
CA GLU A 83 -3.92 -4.40 22.44
C GLU A 83 -4.06 -5.51 21.39
N GLU A 84 -5.26 -5.69 20.82
CA GLU A 84 -5.51 -6.65 19.77
C GLU A 84 -5.00 -6.12 18.41
N SER A 85 -4.10 -6.84 17.80
CA SER A 85 -3.60 -6.55 16.46
C SER A 85 -4.08 -7.59 15.46
N LEU A 86 -4.31 -7.16 14.22
CA LEU A 86 -4.38 -8.10 13.12
C LEU A 86 -2.99 -8.73 12.94
N ASP A 87 -2.95 -10.07 12.79
CA ASP A 87 -1.72 -10.80 12.52
C ASP A 87 -1.19 -10.44 11.13
N THR A 88 -0.51 -9.31 11.07
CA THR A 88 0.12 -8.83 9.85
C THR A 88 1.62 -9.05 9.91
N VAL A 89 2.17 -9.46 8.78
CA VAL A 89 3.59 -9.70 8.61
C VAL A 89 4.16 -8.62 7.67
N LEU A 90 5.28 -8.03 8.10
CA LEU A 90 6.02 -7.04 7.31
C LEU A 90 7.29 -7.70 6.75
N LYS A 91 7.40 -7.82 5.43
CA LYS A 91 8.53 -8.45 4.73
C LYS A 91 9.20 -7.49 3.76
N CYS A 92 10.50 -7.35 3.84
CA CYS A 92 11.28 -6.48 2.98
C CYS A 92 11.32 -7.00 1.52
N LYS A 93 10.85 -6.19 0.57
CA LYS A 93 10.94 -6.46 -0.89
C LYS A 93 12.27 -6.02 -1.50
N SER A 94 12.96 -5.10 -0.85
CA SER A 94 14.31 -4.63 -1.17
C SER A 94 15.11 -4.48 0.12
N ASP A 95 16.33 -3.97 0.08
CA ASP A 95 17.00 -3.45 1.27
C ASP A 95 16.20 -2.24 1.78
N VAL A 96 15.96 -2.19 3.10
CA VAL A 96 15.08 -1.22 3.75
C VAL A 96 15.80 -0.57 4.93
N TYR A 97 15.58 0.73 5.08
CA TYR A 97 15.95 1.47 6.28
C TYR A 97 14.70 2.02 6.94
N VAL A 98 14.51 1.73 8.22
CA VAL A 98 13.32 2.13 8.99
C VAL A 98 13.73 2.98 10.17
N VAL A 99 12.98 4.04 10.41
CA VAL A 99 13.06 4.87 11.60
C VAL A 99 11.89 4.53 12.52
N PHE A 100 12.17 4.25 13.77
CA PHE A 100 11.20 3.84 14.78
C PHE A 100 11.08 4.90 15.88
N TYR A 101 9.85 5.11 16.34
CA TYR A 101 9.55 5.96 17.47
C TYR A 101 8.61 5.23 18.44
N PRO A 102 8.83 5.30 19.78
CA PRO A 102 8.01 4.54 20.72
C PRO A 102 6.52 4.91 20.60
N LYS A 103 5.65 3.90 20.53
CA LYS A 103 4.20 4.06 20.45
C LYS A 103 3.66 4.92 21.58
N LYS A 104 4.16 4.71 22.81
CA LYS A 104 3.77 5.48 23.98
C LYS A 104 4.09 6.98 23.83
N CYS A 105 5.31 7.29 23.36
CA CYS A 105 5.71 8.69 23.12
C CYS A 105 4.87 9.35 22.02
N PHE A 106 4.47 8.60 21.00
CA PHE A 106 3.57 9.10 19.96
C PHE A 106 2.16 9.39 20.51
N ILE A 107 1.63 8.52 21.37
CA ILE A 107 0.35 8.75 22.06
C ILE A 107 0.41 10.01 22.96
N ASP A 108 1.50 10.17 23.70
CA ASP A 108 1.67 11.36 24.55
C ASP A 108 1.80 12.64 23.72
N MET A 109 2.48 12.56 22.55
CA MET A 109 2.53 13.66 21.58
C MET A 109 1.12 14.07 21.09
N MET A 110 0.22 13.10 20.80
CA MET A 110 -1.17 13.39 20.40
C MET A 110 -1.96 14.09 21.52
N LYS A 111 -1.67 13.81 22.80
CA LYS A 111 -2.31 14.50 23.92
C LYS A 111 -1.84 15.94 24.06
N LEU A 112 -0.58 16.20 23.74
CA LEU A 112 0.05 17.51 23.88
C LEU A 112 -0.19 18.41 22.66
N ASP A 113 -0.39 17.82 21.50
CA ASP A 113 -0.57 18.52 20.22
C ASP A 113 -1.76 17.94 19.45
N ILE A 114 -2.88 18.65 19.52
CA ILE A 114 -4.12 18.24 18.83
C ILE A 114 -3.91 18.11 17.30
N SER A 115 -2.97 18.83 16.72
CA SER A 115 -2.68 18.74 15.28
C SER A 115 -2.19 17.35 14.90
N VAL A 116 -1.40 16.69 15.76
CA VAL A 116 -0.92 15.32 15.57
C VAL A 116 -2.10 14.33 15.62
N ALA A 117 -3.03 14.51 16.56
CA ALA A 117 -4.23 13.67 16.65
C ALA A 117 -5.15 13.84 15.42
N LEU A 118 -5.26 15.04 14.88
CA LEU A 118 -6.01 15.33 13.67
C LEU A 118 -5.34 14.70 12.44
N GLU A 119 -4.01 14.78 12.30
CA GLU A 119 -3.29 14.12 11.20
C GLU A 119 -3.37 12.59 11.30
N TYR A 120 -3.30 12.02 12.51
CA TYR A 120 -3.55 10.61 12.73
C TYR A 120 -4.98 10.21 12.29
N SER A 121 -6.00 11.00 12.65
CA SER A 121 -7.38 10.76 12.22
C SER A 121 -7.53 10.82 10.70
N ARG A 122 -6.88 11.79 10.04
CA ARG A 122 -6.84 11.88 8.56
C ARG A 122 -6.14 10.68 7.94
N TYR A 123 -5.05 10.22 8.55
CA TYR A 123 -4.34 9.02 8.11
C TYR A 123 -5.24 7.78 8.18
N CYS A 124 -5.92 7.56 9.31
CA CYS A 124 -6.88 6.45 9.47
C CYS A 124 -8.01 6.53 8.45
N ASN A 125 -8.58 7.72 8.24
CA ASN A 125 -9.65 7.92 7.25
C ASN A 125 -9.18 7.58 5.83
N ARG A 126 -7.96 8.00 5.43
CA ARG A 126 -7.39 7.59 4.14
C ARG A 126 -7.21 6.08 4.02
N LYS A 127 -6.82 5.38 5.10
CA LYS A 127 -6.74 3.91 5.11
C LYS A 127 -8.10 3.24 4.99
N ILE A 128 -9.12 3.75 5.68
CA ILE A 128 -10.51 3.27 5.55
C ILE A 128 -10.99 3.43 4.11
N GLN A 129 -10.83 4.59 3.50
CA GLN A 129 -11.22 4.83 2.10
C GLN A 129 -10.49 3.91 1.13
N PHE A 130 -9.20 3.64 1.38
CA PHE A 130 -8.44 2.67 0.59
C PHE A 130 -9.01 1.25 0.73
N LEU A 131 -9.34 0.82 1.96
CA LEU A 131 -9.91 -0.50 2.20
C LEU A 131 -11.30 -0.65 1.60
N LEU A 132 -12.16 0.36 1.69
CA LEU A 132 -13.50 0.35 1.06
C LEU A 132 -13.38 0.17 -0.45
N ARG A 133 -12.52 0.95 -1.11
CA ARG A 133 -12.27 0.77 -2.56
C ARG A 133 -11.74 -0.62 -2.89
N LYS A 134 -10.88 -1.18 -2.04
CA LYS A 134 -10.38 -2.54 -2.24
C LYS A 134 -11.48 -3.59 -2.10
N ILE A 135 -12.40 -3.42 -1.15
CA ILE A 135 -13.57 -4.29 -0.97
C ILE A 135 -14.48 -4.20 -2.19
N GLU A 136 -14.82 -3.00 -2.65
CA GLU A 136 -15.61 -2.79 -3.88
C GLU A 136 -14.97 -3.52 -5.06
N PHE A 137 -13.66 -3.32 -5.27
CA PHE A 137 -12.91 -3.97 -6.33
C PHE A 137 -12.93 -5.51 -6.22
N LEU A 138 -12.80 -6.06 -5.01
CA LEU A 138 -12.84 -7.52 -4.79
C LEU A 138 -14.22 -8.11 -5.07
N ASN A 139 -15.28 -7.34 -4.83
CA ASN A 139 -16.66 -7.75 -5.10
C ASN A 139 -17.04 -7.79 -6.59
N ILE A 140 -16.21 -7.22 -7.48
CA ILE A 140 -16.41 -7.35 -8.92
C ILE A 140 -16.23 -8.82 -9.31
N GLN A 141 -17.28 -9.48 -9.75
CA GLN A 141 -17.24 -10.90 -10.14
C GLN A 141 -16.54 -11.13 -11.48
N SER A 142 -16.71 -10.21 -12.44
CA SER A 142 -16.14 -10.34 -13.78
C SER A 142 -14.64 -10.04 -13.83
N SER A 143 -13.84 -10.99 -14.29
CA SER A 143 -12.40 -10.79 -14.56
C SER A 143 -12.16 -9.65 -15.56
N LYS A 144 -13.02 -9.50 -16.58
CA LYS A 144 -12.95 -8.44 -17.58
C LYS A 144 -13.14 -7.06 -16.93
N LYS A 145 -14.16 -6.92 -16.09
CA LYS A 145 -14.42 -5.66 -15.35
C LYS A 145 -13.27 -5.30 -14.40
N LYS A 146 -12.68 -6.27 -13.68
CA LYS A 146 -11.49 -6.05 -12.84
C LYS A 146 -10.29 -5.52 -13.63
N VAL A 147 -10.05 -6.08 -14.80
CA VAL A 147 -8.97 -5.62 -15.69
C VAL A 147 -9.24 -4.20 -16.17
N ILE A 148 -10.47 -3.91 -16.63
CA ILE A 148 -10.85 -2.58 -17.12
C ILE A 148 -10.72 -1.53 -16.01
N GLU A 149 -11.22 -1.80 -14.80
CA GLU A 149 -11.15 -0.88 -13.68
C GLU A 149 -9.71 -0.55 -13.31
N TYR A 150 -8.83 -1.56 -13.22
CA TYR A 150 -7.42 -1.34 -13.03
C TYR A 150 -6.79 -0.43 -14.10
N LEU A 151 -7.13 -0.68 -15.38
CA LEU A 151 -6.62 0.12 -16.49
C LEU A 151 -7.09 1.57 -16.41
N LEU A 152 -8.37 1.80 -16.11
CA LEU A 152 -8.94 3.15 -15.98
C LEU A 152 -8.36 3.90 -14.77
N GLU A 153 -8.15 3.22 -13.63
CA GLU A 153 -7.51 3.80 -12.45
C GLU A 153 -6.06 4.23 -12.71
N LYS A 154 -5.32 3.44 -13.50
CA LYS A 154 -3.90 3.70 -13.81
C LYS A 154 -3.69 4.62 -15.00
N THR A 155 -4.73 4.92 -15.76
CA THR A 155 -4.63 5.80 -16.92
C THR A 155 -4.26 7.22 -16.48
N SER A 156 -3.15 7.72 -16.98
CA SER A 156 -2.67 9.09 -16.84
C SER A 156 -3.10 9.95 -18.04
N LYS A 157 -2.65 11.22 -18.06
CA LYS A 157 -2.93 12.15 -19.17
C LYS A 157 -2.47 11.65 -20.55
N ASN A 158 -1.57 10.67 -20.62
CA ASN A 158 -0.98 10.17 -21.87
C ASN A 158 -1.59 8.84 -22.35
N ASP A 159 -2.68 8.36 -21.74
CA ASP A 159 -3.37 7.09 -22.05
C ASP A 159 -2.44 5.86 -22.14
N THR A 160 -1.23 5.97 -21.61
CA THR A 160 -0.25 4.88 -21.60
C THR A 160 0.10 4.50 -20.16
N ILE A 161 -0.11 3.24 -19.83
CA ILE A 161 0.16 2.66 -18.52
C ILE A 161 1.49 1.91 -18.59
N LEU A 162 2.49 2.37 -17.86
CA LEU A 162 3.73 1.61 -17.66
C LEU A 162 3.50 0.55 -16.59
N LEU A 163 3.78 -0.71 -16.92
CA LEU A 163 3.67 -1.81 -15.99
C LEU A 163 4.88 -1.83 -15.05
N GLU A 164 4.68 -1.44 -13.81
CA GLU A 164 5.70 -1.47 -12.74
C GLU A 164 6.03 -2.90 -12.26
N CYS A 165 5.25 -3.89 -12.72
CA CYS A 165 5.37 -5.28 -12.30
C CYS A 165 5.13 -6.23 -13.50
N SER A 166 5.46 -7.50 -13.33
CA SER A 166 5.12 -8.53 -14.32
C SER A 166 3.60 -8.72 -14.42
N LYS A 167 3.12 -9.24 -15.58
CA LYS A 167 1.69 -9.59 -15.73
C LYS A 167 1.25 -10.64 -14.71
N ASP A 168 2.15 -11.52 -14.27
CA ASP A 168 1.86 -12.51 -13.23
C ASP A 168 1.66 -11.85 -11.86
N GLU A 169 2.47 -10.86 -11.53
CA GLU A 169 2.29 -10.07 -10.30
C GLU A 169 1.04 -9.18 -10.40
N LEU A 170 0.74 -8.65 -11.58
CA LEU A 170 -0.48 -7.91 -11.84
C LEU A 170 -1.72 -8.78 -11.61
N SER A 171 -1.74 -10.02 -12.12
CA SER A 171 -2.89 -10.92 -11.94
C SER A 171 -3.19 -11.18 -10.47
N LYS A 172 -2.15 -11.37 -9.65
CA LYS A 172 -2.29 -11.49 -8.19
C LYS A 172 -2.81 -10.20 -7.55
N ARG A 173 -2.31 -9.04 -8.01
CA ARG A 173 -2.73 -7.72 -7.48
C ARG A 173 -4.21 -7.43 -7.70
N ILE A 174 -4.75 -7.82 -8.87
CA ILE A 174 -6.17 -7.61 -9.21
C ILE A 174 -7.04 -8.84 -8.93
N SER A 175 -6.50 -9.85 -8.24
CA SER A 175 -7.24 -11.05 -7.82
C SER A 175 -7.95 -11.77 -8.97
N VAL A 176 -7.24 -11.98 -10.08
CA VAL A 176 -7.67 -12.81 -11.21
C VAL A 176 -6.62 -13.87 -11.50
N SER A 177 -7.02 -14.99 -12.15
CA SER A 177 -6.03 -15.97 -12.58
C SER A 177 -5.15 -15.38 -13.70
N ARG A 178 -3.91 -15.86 -13.80
CA ARG A 178 -3.01 -15.49 -14.89
C ARG A 178 -3.66 -15.70 -16.27
N ALA A 179 -4.28 -16.86 -16.46
CA ALA A 179 -4.96 -17.21 -17.70
C ALA A 179 -6.10 -16.23 -18.01
N SER A 180 -6.93 -15.88 -17.01
CA SER A 180 -8.00 -14.88 -17.17
C SER A 180 -7.44 -13.51 -17.54
N LEU A 181 -6.37 -13.03 -16.84
CA LEU A 181 -5.77 -11.75 -17.19
C LEU A 181 -5.35 -11.68 -18.66
N TYR A 182 -4.60 -12.70 -19.13
CA TYR A 182 -4.14 -12.73 -20.51
C TYR A 182 -5.30 -12.78 -21.52
N ARG A 183 -6.31 -13.60 -21.24
CA ARG A 183 -7.50 -13.72 -22.09
C ARG A 183 -8.25 -12.38 -22.18
N GLU A 184 -8.49 -11.71 -21.06
CA GLU A 184 -9.24 -10.44 -21.05
C GLU A 184 -8.44 -9.31 -21.71
N LEU A 185 -7.13 -9.23 -21.47
CA LEU A 185 -6.28 -8.24 -22.15
C LEU A 185 -6.30 -8.46 -23.69
N GLN A 186 -6.22 -9.72 -24.15
CA GLN A 186 -6.28 -10.05 -25.57
C GLN A 186 -7.67 -9.75 -26.16
N SER A 187 -8.75 -10.03 -25.43
CA SER A 187 -10.12 -9.67 -25.83
C SER A 187 -10.25 -8.16 -26.03
N LEU A 188 -9.80 -7.36 -25.07
CA LEU A 188 -9.85 -5.90 -25.15
C LEU A 188 -8.96 -5.33 -26.28
N GLN A 189 -7.85 -5.97 -26.59
CA GLN A 189 -7.04 -5.61 -27.77
C GLN A 189 -7.78 -5.92 -29.07
N ASN A 190 -8.38 -7.09 -29.20
CA ASN A 190 -9.17 -7.47 -30.39
C ASN A 190 -10.38 -6.55 -30.58
N GLU A 191 -10.94 -6.02 -29.51
CA GLU A 191 -12.04 -5.04 -29.50
C GLU A 191 -11.55 -3.60 -29.79
N ASN A 192 -10.25 -3.39 -30.09
CA ASN A 192 -9.60 -2.09 -30.30
C ASN A 192 -9.76 -1.13 -29.12
N CYS A 193 -9.87 -1.65 -27.89
CA CYS A 193 -9.93 -0.84 -26.68
C CYS A 193 -8.54 -0.45 -26.16
N LEU A 194 -7.54 -1.28 -26.43
CA LEU A 194 -6.16 -1.09 -25.99
C LEU A 194 -5.15 -1.73 -26.95
N GLU A 195 -3.87 -1.35 -26.79
CA GLU A 195 -2.71 -1.94 -27.45
C GLU A 195 -1.73 -2.46 -26.40
N LEU A 196 -1.30 -3.72 -26.57
CA LEU A 196 -0.37 -4.38 -25.64
C LEU A 196 1.08 -4.21 -26.12
N GLY A 197 1.86 -3.46 -25.36
CA GLY A 197 3.31 -3.39 -25.52
C GLY A 197 4.05 -4.39 -24.62
N LYS A 198 5.39 -4.41 -24.74
CA LYS A 198 6.24 -5.32 -23.96
C LYS A 198 6.17 -5.05 -22.44
N LYS A 199 6.16 -3.79 -22.04
CA LYS A 199 6.09 -3.33 -20.64
C LYS A 199 5.09 -2.19 -20.45
N CYS A 200 4.17 -2.00 -21.38
CA CYS A 200 3.16 -0.95 -21.31
C CYS A 200 1.84 -1.43 -21.92
N ILE A 201 0.78 -0.76 -21.56
CA ILE A 201 -0.55 -0.91 -22.14
C ILE A 201 -1.01 0.49 -22.53
N LYS A 202 -1.35 0.67 -23.81
CA LYS A 202 -1.88 1.93 -24.32
C LYS A 202 -3.40 1.83 -24.45
N ILE A 203 -4.13 2.74 -23.85
CA ILE A 203 -5.59 2.83 -23.99
C ILE A 203 -5.88 3.52 -25.33
N LEU A 204 -6.70 2.87 -26.16
CA LEU A 204 -7.14 3.41 -27.46
C LEU A 204 -8.53 3.99 -27.39
N ASN A 205 -9.40 3.41 -26.56
CA ASN A 205 -10.80 3.86 -26.42
C ASN A 205 -11.27 3.76 -24.98
N LYS A 206 -11.12 4.88 -24.26
CA LYS A 206 -11.49 4.98 -22.84
C LYS A 206 -13.00 4.95 -22.63
N GLU A 207 -13.77 5.55 -23.54
CA GLU A 207 -15.24 5.58 -23.47
C GLU A 207 -15.81 4.17 -23.57
N LYS A 208 -15.32 3.38 -24.54
CA LYS A 208 -15.74 1.98 -24.70
C LYS A 208 -15.39 1.11 -23.49
N LEU A 209 -14.21 1.32 -22.88
CA LEU A 209 -13.86 0.65 -21.63
C LEU A 209 -14.83 1.01 -20.50
N THR A 210 -15.20 2.28 -20.39
CA THR A 210 -16.17 2.76 -19.40
C THR A 210 -17.56 2.17 -19.65
N GLN A 211 -18.00 2.10 -20.90
CA GLN A 211 -19.27 1.46 -21.26
C GLN A 211 -19.29 -0.02 -20.85
N ILE A 212 -18.24 -0.78 -21.16
CA ILE A 212 -18.13 -2.19 -20.76
C ILE A 212 -18.14 -2.36 -19.24
N LEU A 213 -17.47 -1.45 -18.50
CA LEU A 213 -17.42 -1.50 -17.05
C LEU A 213 -18.79 -1.35 -16.42
N TYR A 214 -19.58 -0.39 -16.89
CA TYR A 214 -20.89 -0.05 -16.33
C TYR A 214 -22.08 -0.68 -17.08
N GLU A 215 -21.85 -1.47 -18.15
CA GLU A 215 -22.89 -2.11 -18.95
C GLU A 215 -23.94 -1.10 -19.52
N ILE A 216 -23.43 0.06 -19.97
CA ILE A 216 -24.26 1.13 -20.56
C ILE A 216 -24.26 1.01 -22.08
#